data_8e99e0077600c645e5e9e7ebcbd296fb
#
_entry.id   8e99e0077600c645e5e9e7ebcbd296fb
#
_cell.length_a   1.000
_cell.length_b   1.000
_cell.length_c   1.000
_cell.angle_alpha   90.00
_cell.angle_beta   90.00
_cell.angle_gamma   90.00
#
_symmetry.space_group_name_H-M   'P 1'
#
loop_
_entity.id
_entity.type
_entity.pdbx_description
1 polymer ?
#
loop_
_entity_poly.entity_id
_entity_poly.type
_entity_poly.pdbx_seq_one_letter_code
_entity_poly.pdbx_strand_id
1 'polypeptide(L)'
;MSLDYLSVRVTRVIEETADSRSLAFELPEELVERFRYRPGQFLTLRVPHQGGWLPRCYSLSSTPLLDEPLRVTIKRVRDGRASNWLCDNVQAGDSLQVRVPAGVFVPRQLDNRDEASVIFRDELKALASAHPQRLQVVHWLDSVQGIPAISQLTELARPFAQAEAFICGPGPFMDAAVSALQSLDMPAAKVHVERFVSLPEEGEIAAPAAVDTSRPGSQLSVRLDGEEFEVPCAEGETLLDAMRRAGLQPPSSCLVGSCATCMCTVESGDVHMLRNDALDQQEIDQGWTLACQSLARSEHLRVLFPE
;
A
#
# COMPACT_ATOMS: atom_id res chain seq x y z
N MET A 1 -21.63 -3.86 1.12
CA MET A 1 -21.10 -5.25 1.02
C MET A 1 -19.83 -5.31 1.83
N SER A 2 -19.66 -6.35 2.64
CA SER A 2 -18.41 -6.59 3.35
C SER A 2 -17.26 -6.57 2.35
N LEU A 3 -16.16 -5.89 2.65
CA LEU A 3 -14.91 -6.05 1.91
C LEU A 3 -14.52 -7.52 2.03
N ASP A 4 -14.80 -8.28 0.97
CA ASP A 4 -14.75 -9.72 1.05
C ASP A 4 -13.31 -10.17 1.20
N TYR A 5 -13.00 -10.72 2.38
CA TYR A 5 -11.83 -11.53 2.53
C TYR A 5 -12.07 -12.87 1.84
N LEU A 6 -11.15 -13.23 1.01
CA LEU A 6 -11.17 -14.48 0.26
C LEU A 6 -10.20 -15.46 0.90
N SER A 7 -10.59 -16.73 0.99
CA SER A 7 -9.72 -17.76 1.53
C SER A 7 -8.79 -18.25 0.44
N VAL A 8 -7.48 -18.12 0.64
CA VAL A 8 -6.46 -18.62 -0.28
C VAL A 8 -5.52 -19.59 0.44
N ARG A 9 -5.08 -20.63 -0.26
CA ARG A 9 -4.24 -21.68 0.29
C ARG A 9 -2.77 -21.30 0.20
N VAL A 10 -2.03 -21.49 1.30
CA VAL A 10 -0.57 -21.38 1.33
C VAL A 10 0.02 -22.68 0.79
N THR A 11 0.76 -22.63 -0.31
CA THR A 11 1.42 -23.81 -0.90
C THR A 11 2.81 -24.02 -0.38
N ARG A 12 3.54 -22.94 -0.10
CA ARG A 12 4.90 -22.99 0.44
C ARG A 12 5.13 -21.88 1.44
N VAL A 13 5.93 -22.19 2.46
CA VAL A 13 6.56 -21.24 3.37
C VAL A 13 8.05 -21.32 3.13
N ILE A 14 8.68 -20.20 2.80
CA ILE A 14 10.11 -20.10 2.46
C ILE A 14 10.77 -19.28 3.56
N GLU A 15 11.83 -19.80 4.17
CA GLU A 15 12.65 -19.04 5.12
C GLU A 15 13.66 -18.21 4.32
N GLU A 16 13.45 -16.91 4.27
CA GLU A 16 14.34 -15.98 3.54
C GLU A 16 15.53 -15.58 4.42
N THR A 17 15.26 -15.29 5.68
CA THR A 17 16.26 -14.95 6.71
C THR A 17 15.80 -15.50 8.07
N ALA A 18 16.61 -15.35 9.11
CA ALA A 18 16.25 -15.74 10.47
C ALA A 18 14.95 -15.06 10.99
N ASP A 19 14.62 -13.88 10.45
CA ASP A 19 13.49 -13.06 10.87
C ASP A 19 12.49 -12.76 9.75
N SER A 20 12.57 -13.43 8.58
CA SER A 20 11.63 -13.21 7.49
C SER A 20 11.23 -14.52 6.78
N ARG A 21 9.97 -14.57 6.36
CA ARG A 21 9.39 -15.71 5.62
C ARG A 21 8.56 -15.23 4.46
N SER A 22 8.64 -15.94 3.35
CA SER A 22 7.74 -15.77 2.21
C SER A 22 6.64 -16.82 2.23
N LEU A 23 5.41 -16.37 1.95
CA LEU A 23 4.24 -17.22 1.79
C LEU A 23 3.83 -17.21 0.32
N ALA A 24 3.86 -18.37 -0.32
CA ALA A 24 3.36 -18.55 -1.68
C ALA A 24 1.93 -19.11 -1.63
N PHE A 25 1.06 -18.58 -2.48
CA PHE A 25 -0.36 -18.90 -2.50
C PHE A 25 -0.78 -19.60 -3.78
N GLU A 26 -1.73 -20.52 -3.65
CA GLU A 26 -2.48 -21.08 -4.76
C GLU A 26 -3.84 -20.37 -4.82
N LEU A 27 -4.17 -19.91 -6.01
CA LEU A 27 -5.45 -19.27 -6.27
C LEU A 27 -6.40 -20.30 -6.91
N PRO A 28 -7.62 -20.45 -6.39
CA PRO A 28 -8.69 -21.15 -7.11
C PRO A 28 -8.90 -20.52 -8.49
N GLU A 29 -9.26 -21.33 -9.49
CA GLU A 29 -9.39 -20.87 -10.88
C GLU A 29 -10.33 -19.67 -11.03
N GLU A 30 -11.43 -19.65 -10.27
CA GLU A 30 -12.42 -18.56 -10.23
C GLU A 30 -11.89 -17.26 -9.63
N LEU A 31 -10.74 -17.30 -8.93
CA LEU A 31 -10.14 -16.11 -8.30
C LEU A 31 -8.95 -15.56 -9.10
N VAL A 32 -8.39 -16.28 -10.06
CA VAL A 32 -7.19 -15.88 -10.79
C VAL A 32 -7.33 -14.50 -11.40
N GLU A 33 -8.46 -14.21 -12.08
CA GLU A 33 -8.70 -12.90 -12.71
C GLU A 33 -8.80 -11.76 -11.65
N ARG A 34 -9.39 -12.03 -10.50
CA ARG A 34 -9.55 -11.05 -9.41
C ARG A 34 -8.23 -10.74 -8.70
N PHE A 35 -7.25 -11.63 -8.79
CA PHE A 35 -5.93 -11.49 -8.19
C PHE A 35 -4.85 -11.06 -9.20
N ARG A 36 -5.24 -10.65 -10.41
CA ARG A 36 -4.29 -9.97 -11.30
C ARG A 36 -3.76 -8.72 -10.64
N TYR A 37 -2.47 -8.50 -10.72
CA TYR A 37 -1.81 -7.38 -10.07
C TYR A 37 -0.73 -6.76 -10.94
N ARG A 38 -0.35 -5.54 -10.58
CA ARG A 38 0.83 -4.84 -11.12
C ARG A 38 1.98 -4.94 -10.12
N PRO A 39 3.24 -4.95 -10.57
CA PRO A 39 4.39 -4.87 -9.66
C PRO A 39 4.20 -3.71 -8.67
N GLY A 40 4.48 -3.97 -7.38
CA GLY A 40 4.37 -2.99 -6.31
C GLY A 40 3.04 -2.93 -5.58
N GLN A 41 2.05 -3.68 -6.01
CA GLN A 41 0.83 -3.85 -5.25
C GLN A 41 1.06 -4.76 -4.03
N PHE A 42 0.11 -4.74 -3.11
CA PHE A 42 0.14 -5.51 -1.86
C PHE A 42 -1.15 -6.32 -1.67
N LEU A 43 -1.07 -7.32 -0.79
CA LEU A 43 -2.24 -8.01 -0.24
C LEU A 43 -2.51 -7.51 1.18
N THR A 44 -3.79 -7.39 1.55
CA THR A 44 -4.19 -7.26 2.94
C THR A 44 -4.53 -8.63 3.47
N LEU A 45 -3.71 -9.14 4.39
CA LEU A 45 -3.93 -10.36 5.13
C LEU A 45 -4.56 -10.02 6.49
N ARG A 46 -5.47 -10.86 6.99
CA ARG A 46 -5.92 -10.74 8.36
C ARG A 46 -5.52 -11.98 9.18
N VAL A 47 -5.09 -11.73 10.40
CA VAL A 47 -4.69 -12.78 11.35
C VAL A 47 -5.62 -12.76 12.56
N PRO A 48 -5.86 -13.90 13.24
CA PRO A 48 -6.62 -13.92 14.48
C PRO A 48 -5.90 -13.11 15.57
N HIS A 49 -6.64 -12.29 16.30
CA HIS A 49 -6.11 -11.52 17.42
C HIS A 49 -7.19 -11.19 18.45
N GLN A 50 -6.99 -11.55 19.71
CA GLN A 50 -7.87 -11.22 20.86
C GLN A 50 -9.36 -11.46 20.64
N GLY A 51 -9.72 -12.54 19.94
CA GLY A 51 -11.11 -12.88 19.59
C GLY A 51 -11.67 -12.16 18.36
N GLY A 52 -10.89 -11.29 17.72
CA GLY A 52 -11.17 -10.60 16.47
C GLY A 52 -10.15 -10.86 15.38
N TRP A 53 -10.04 -9.93 14.46
CA TRP A 53 -9.12 -10.00 13.33
C TRP A 53 -8.24 -8.76 13.25
N LEU A 54 -6.97 -8.99 12.96
CA LEU A 54 -5.96 -7.94 12.78
C LEU A 54 -5.51 -7.91 11.31
N PRO A 55 -5.97 -6.93 10.51
CA PRO A 55 -5.53 -6.79 9.12
C PRO A 55 -4.14 -6.17 9.02
N ARG A 56 -3.32 -6.64 8.07
CA ARG A 56 -2.02 -6.05 7.73
C ARG A 56 -1.75 -6.19 6.24
N CYS A 57 -1.12 -5.15 5.68
CA CYS A 57 -0.70 -5.12 4.29
C CYS A 57 0.71 -5.67 4.14
N TYR A 58 0.91 -6.50 3.11
CA TYR A 58 2.22 -7.03 2.73
C TYR A 58 2.38 -6.89 1.22
N SER A 59 3.44 -6.21 0.80
CA SER A 59 3.76 -6.05 -0.62
C SER A 59 3.94 -7.41 -1.29
N LEU A 60 3.45 -7.50 -2.53
CA LEU A 60 3.69 -8.68 -3.35
C LEU A 60 5.17 -8.75 -3.71
N SER A 61 5.79 -9.87 -3.41
CA SER A 61 7.21 -10.16 -3.68
C SER A 61 7.40 -11.13 -4.85
N SER A 62 6.32 -11.54 -5.51
CA SER A 62 6.30 -12.19 -6.82
C SER A 62 6.14 -11.16 -7.93
N THR A 63 6.35 -11.59 -9.18
CA THR A 63 6.10 -10.75 -10.36
C THR A 63 5.02 -11.34 -11.26
N PRO A 64 4.07 -10.53 -11.77
CA PRO A 64 3.05 -11.02 -12.71
C PRO A 64 3.61 -11.29 -14.11
N LEU A 65 4.90 -11.00 -14.35
CA LEU A 65 5.56 -11.17 -15.64
C LEU A 65 6.18 -12.58 -15.82
N LEU A 66 6.25 -13.36 -14.74
CA LEU A 66 6.75 -14.73 -14.73
C LEU A 66 5.62 -15.67 -14.29
N ASP A 67 5.71 -16.92 -14.70
CA ASP A 67 4.81 -17.97 -14.25
C ASP A 67 5.24 -18.48 -12.86
N GLU A 68 4.98 -17.65 -11.84
CA GLU A 68 5.27 -17.96 -10.45
C GLU A 68 4.04 -17.75 -9.56
N PRO A 69 3.92 -18.51 -8.44
CA PRO A 69 2.83 -18.33 -7.50
C PRO A 69 2.82 -16.94 -6.89
N LEU A 70 1.62 -16.40 -6.63
CA LEU A 70 1.41 -15.18 -5.86
C LEU A 70 2.14 -15.30 -4.52
N ARG A 71 2.97 -14.32 -4.16
CA ARG A 71 3.85 -14.40 -2.98
C ARG A 71 3.92 -13.06 -2.24
N VAL A 72 3.88 -13.14 -0.92
CA VAL A 72 4.23 -12.03 -0.03
C VAL A 72 5.38 -12.41 0.88
N THR A 73 6.20 -11.44 1.28
CA THR A 73 7.30 -11.65 2.22
C THR A 73 7.04 -10.87 3.50
N ILE A 74 7.12 -11.57 4.62
CA ILE A 74 6.80 -11.06 5.95
C ILE A 74 8.09 -11.02 6.76
N LYS A 75 8.49 -9.82 7.19
CA LYS A 75 9.58 -9.64 8.15
C LYS A 75 9.00 -9.49 9.54
N ARG A 76 9.57 -10.18 10.51
CA ARG A 76 9.22 -10.04 11.92
C ARG A 76 9.54 -8.63 12.39
N VAL A 77 8.60 -8.01 13.06
CA VAL A 77 8.81 -6.72 13.72
C VAL A 77 8.88 -6.99 15.22
N ARG A 78 9.78 -6.32 15.90
CA ARG A 78 9.83 -6.40 17.38
C ARG A 78 8.47 -6.03 17.95
N ASP A 79 7.92 -6.92 18.79
CA ASP A 79 6.57 -6.80 19.38
C ASP A 79 5.43 -6.75 18.34
N GLY A 80 5.72 -7.12 17.09
CA GLY A 80 4.75 -7.16 16.00
C GLY A 80 3.74 -8.29 16.17
N ARG A 81 2.46 -7.94 16.30
CA ARG A 81 1.38 -8.91 16.56
C ARG A 81 1.11 -9.81 15.34
N ALA A 82 0.89 -9.22 14.17
CA ALA A 82 0.56 -9.98 12.96
C ALA A 82 1.78 -10.63 12.31
N SER A 83 2.90 -9.91 12.14
CA SER A 83 4.11 -10.45 11.51
C SER A 83 4.67 -11.65 12.28
N ASN A 84 4.71 -11.57 13.60
CA ASN A 84 5.17 -12.68 14.43
C ASN A 84 4.19 -13.86 14.36
N TRP A 85 2.86 -13.59 14.46
CA TRP A 85 1.86 -14.63 14.34
C TRP A 85 1.95 -15.39 13.01
N LEU A 86 2.06 -14.66 11.88
CA LEU A 86 2.20 -15.27 10.54
C LEU A 86 3.45 -16.14 10.45
N CYS A 87 4.58 -15.64 10.94
CA CYS A 87 5.84 -16.38 10.91
C CYS A 87 5.86 -17.58 11.87
N ASP A 88 5.10 -17.58 12.95
CA ASP A 88 5.09 -18.64 13.97
C ASP A 88 4.08 -19.74 13.65
N ASN A 89 2.93 -19.37 13.06
CA ASN A 89 1.78 -20.28 13.00
C ASN A 89 1.44 -20.77 11.59
N VAL A 90 1.86 -20.06 10.51
CA VAL A 90 1.45 -20.42 9.17
C VAL A 90 2.38 -21.48 8.57
N GLN A 91 1.78 -22.53 8.01
CA GLN A 91 2.46 -23.64 7.36
C GLN A 91 1.87 -23.88 5.96
N ALA A 92 2.62 -24.65 5.14
CA ALA A 92 2.09 -25.10 3.86
C ALA A 92 0.86 -25.99 4.08
N GLY A 93 -0.20 -25.71 3.33
CA GLY A 93 -1.50 -26.35 3.46
C GLY A 93 -2.55 -25.50 4.20
N ASP A 94 -2.13 -24.50 4.97
CA ASP A 94 -3.06 -23.59 5.65
C ASP A 94 -3.79 -22.67 4.68
N SER A 95 -4.91 -22.15 5.12
CA SER A 95 -5.68 -21.13 4.39
C SER A 95 -5.65 -19.81 5.15
N LEU A 96 -5.34 -18.72 4.43
CA LEU A 96 -5.36 -17.37 4.96
C LEU A 96 -6.49 -16.55 4.32
N GLN A 97 -7.01 -15.64 5.11
CA GLN A 97 -8.01 -14.67 4.65
C GLN A 97 -7.29 -13.45 4.07
N VAL A 98 -7.47 -13.20 2.78
CA VAL A 98 -6.79 -12.12 2.06
C VAL A 98 -7.78 -11.28 1.26
N ARG A 99 -7.45 -10.02 1.01
CA ARG A 99 -8.14 -9.19 0.02
C ARG A 99 -7.40 -9.25 -1.31
N VAL A 100 -8.12 -8.95 -2.39
CA VAL A 100 -7.52 -8.81 -3.73
C VAL A 100 -6.38 -7.78 -3.71
N PRO A 101 -5.41 -7.90 -4.64
CA PRO A 101 -4.30 -6.96 -4.73
C PRO A 101 -4.76 -5.50 -4.82
N ALA A 102 -4.07 -4.62 -4.11
CA ALA A 102 -4.36 -3.21 -4.06
C ALA A 102 -3.05 -2.40 -3.96
N GLY A 103 -3.14 -1.07 -4.10
CA GLY A 103 -2.01 -0.15 -3.99
C GLY A 103 -1.58 0.45 -5.32
N VAL A 104 -1.04 1.66 -5.24
CA VAL A 104 -0.61 2.48 -6.39
C VAL A 104 0.92 2.66 -6.46
N PHE A 105 1.64 2.16 -5.47
CA PHE A 105 3.09 2.32 -5.33
C PHE A 105 3.84 1.07 -5.82
N VAL A 106 4.95 1.28 -6.56
CA VAL A 106 5.83 0.20 -7.03
C VAL A 106 7.16 0.29 -6.27
N PRO A 107 7.31 -0.37 -5.10
CA PRO A 107 8.50 -0.22 -4.28
C PRO A 107 9.63 -1.16 -4.67
N ARG A 108 10.86 -0.66 -4.48
CA ARG A 108 12.05 -1.49 -4.30
C ARG A 108 12.58 -1.19 -2.91
N GLN A 109 12.38 -2.11 -1.99
CA GLN A 109 12.77 -1.92 -0.60
C GLN A 109 14.09 -2.58 -0.28
N LEU A 110 14.88 -1.95 0.61
CA LEU A 110 15.95 -2.62 1.31
C LEU A 110 16.12 -2.03 2.72
N ASP A 111 15.74 -2.81 3.73
CA ASP A 111 16.13 -2.61 5.12
C ASP A 111 17.17 -3.68 5.45
N ASN A 112 18.45 -3.40 5.13
CA ASN A 112 19.55 -4.35 5.27
C ASN A 112 20.44 -3.94 6.42
N ARG A 113 20.24 -4.57 7.59
CA ARG A 113 21.08 -4.29 8.77
C ARG A 113 22.46 -4.96 8.66
N ASP A 114 22.50 -6.16 8.14
CA ASP A 114 23.69 -6.97 7.91
C ASP A 114 23.50 -7.88 6.69
N GLU A 115 24.55 -8.59 6.27
CA GLU A 115 24.47 -9.47 5.10
C GLU A 115 23.45 -10.61 5.26
N ALA A 116 23.25 -11.13 6.48
CA ALA A 116 22.27 -12.18 6.76
C ALA A 116 20.83 -11.68 6.74
N SER A 117 20.62 -10.37 6.84
CA SER A 117 19.33 -9.69 6.81
C SER A 117 18.90 -9.28 5.39
N VAL A 118 19.73 -9.50 4.36
CA VAL A 118 19.40 -9.15 2.97
C VAL A 118 18.40 -10.15 2.41
N ILE A 119 17.13 -9.73 2.38
CA ILE A 119 16.05 -10.48 1.74
C ILE A 119 16.30 -10.51 0.24
N PHE A 120 16.05 -11.66 -0.43
CA PHE A 120 16.30 -11.86 -1.88
C PHE A 120 17.75 -11.64 -2.33
N ARG A 121 18.74 -11.87 -1.45
CA ARG A 121 20.16 -11.68 -1.76
C ARG A 121 20.59 -12.42 -3.03
N ASP A 122 20.27 -13.70 -3.13
CA ASP A 122 20.72 -14.55 -4.23
C ASP A 122 19.95 -14.23 -5.52
N GLU A 123 18.67 -13.90 -5.44
CA GLU A 123 17.86 -13.43 -6.56
C GLU A 123 18.36 -12.07 -7.09
N LEU A 124 18.65 -11.10 -6.20
CA LEU A 124 19.22 -9.81 -6.59
C LEU A 124 20.60 -9.97 -7.23
N LYS A 125 21.44 -10.87 -6.71
CA LYS A 125 22.75 -11.19 -7.28
C LYS A 125 22.61 -11.80 -8.69
N ALA A 126 21.68 -12.73 -8.88
CA ALA A 126 21.40 -13.33 -10.17
C ALA A 126 20.91 -12.29 -11.18
N LEU A 127 19.99 -11.44 -10.80
CA LEU A 127 19.44 -10.36 -11.64
C LEU A 127 20.52 -9.34 -12.02
N ALA A 128 21.35 -8.90 -11.06
CA ALA A 128 22.44 -7.97 -11.35
C ALA A 128 23.47 -8.58 -12.31
N SER A 129 23.76 -9.87 -12.16
CA SER A 129 24.65 -10.62 -13.07
C SER A 129 24.07 -10.77 -14.47
N ALA A 130 22.75 -10.99 -14.59
CA ALA A 130 22.07 -11.11 -15.88
C ALA A 130 21.90 -9.75 -16.58
N HIS A 131 21.85 -8.65 -15.84
CA HIS A 131 21.57 -7.31 -16.37
C HIS A 131 22.58 -6.24 -15.90
N PRO A 132 23.91 -6.44 -16.09
CA PRO A 132 24.94 -5.58 -15.50
C PRO A 132 24.90 -4.13 -15.99
N GLN A 133 24.33 -3.89 -17.19
CA GLN A 133 24.18 -2.54 -17.77
C GLN A 133 22.87 -1.84 -17.36
N ARG A 134 21.95 -2.55 -16.71
CA ARG A 134 20.60 -2.05 -16.42
C ARG A 134 20.24 -2.08 -14.94
N LEU A 135 20.93 -2.91 -14.15
CA LEU A 135 20.66 -3.07 -12.73
C LEU A 135 21.96 -2.96 -11.93
N GLN A 136 21.99 -1.99 -11.03
CA GLN A 136 23.00 -1.88 -9.98
C GLN A 136 22.31 -2.12 -8.63
N VAL A 137 22.87 -3.04 -7.85
CA VAL A 137 22.41 -3.31 -6.48
C VAL A 137 23.48 -2.81 -5.51
N VAL A 138 23.07 -1.93 -4.59
CA VAL A 138 23.95 -1.42 -3.52
C VAL A 138 23.36 -1.85 -2.18
N HIS A 139 24.08 -2.65 -1.43
CA HIS A 139 23.73 -3.00 -0.06
C HIS A 139 24.41 -2.04 0.91
N TRP A 140 23.60 -1.28 1.65
CA TRP A 140 24.09 -0.49 2.77
C TRP A 140 23.85 -1.28 4.05
N LEU A 141 24.92 -1.66 4.73
CA LEU A 141 24.85 -2.47 5.94
C LEU A 141 25.09 -1.59 7.16
N ASP A 142 24.08 -1.36 7.97
CA ASP A 142 24.17 -0.52 9.17
C ASP A 142 25.22 -1.01 10.16
N SER A 143 25.46 -2.33 10.21
CA SER A 143 26.50 -2.95 11.03
C SER A 143 27.93 -2.59 10.60
N VAL A 144 28.12 -2.14 9.35
CA VAL A 144 29.43 -1.79 8.78
C VAL A 144 29.58 -0.29 8.59
N GLN A 145 28.54 0.37 8.07
CA GLN A 145 28.59 1.75 7.59
C GLN A 145 27.82 2.72 8.49
N GLY A 146 27.09 2.19 9.50
CA GLY A 146 26.15 2.96 10.30
C GLY A 146 24.87 3.33 9.53
N ILE A 147 23.97 4.05 10.17
CA ILE A 147 22.75 4.57 9.53
C ILE A 147 23.16 5.63 8.49
N PRO A 148 22.71 5.56 7.24
CA PRO A 148 23.12 6.47 6.19
C PRO A 148 22.71 7.92 6.49
N ALA A 149 23.71 8.83 6.44
CA ALA A 149 23.48 10.26 6.56
C ALA A 149 22.93 10.84 5.24
N ILE A 150 22.24 11.99 5.31
CA ILE A 150 21.71 12.68 4.13
C ILE A 150 22.78 12.90 3.07
N SER A 151 24.00 13.33 3.46
CA SER A 151 25.10 13.55 2.52
C SER A 151 25.54 12.29 1.77
N GLN A 152 25.52 11.14 2.44
CA GLN A 152 25.87 9.86 1.82
C GLN A 152 24.79 9.40 0.85
N LEU A 153 23.50 9.56 1.21
CA LEU A 153 22.38 9.30 0.32
C LEU A 153 22.39 10.24 -0.89
N THR A 154 22.73 11.52 -0.70
CA THR A 154 22.90 12.50 -1.79
C THR A 154 23.94 12.03 -2.79
N GLU A 155 25.11 11.58 -2.33
CA GLU A 155 26.18 11.11 -3.24
C GLU A 155 25.79 9.82 -3.98
N LEU A 156 25.08 8.89 -3.31
CA LEU A 156 24.56 7.68 -3.94
C LEU A 156 23.50 7.99 -5.00
N ALA A 157 22.65 8.97 -4.76
CA ALA A 157 21.57 9.34 -5.67
C ALA A 157 22.02 10.27 -6.82
N ARG A 158 23.13 11.00 -6.67
CA ARG A 158 23.62 12.00 -7.64
C ARG A 158 23.66 11.51 -9.09
N PRO A 159 24.17 10.30 -9.42
CA PRO A 159 24.17 9.81 -10.80
C PRO A 159 22.77 9.61 -11.41
N PHE A 160 21.73 9.58 -10.56
CA PHE A 160 20.36 9.25 -10.91
C PHE A 160 19.39 10.43 -10.71
N ALA A 161 19.87 11.66 -10.56
CA ALA A 161 19.06 12.85 -10.27
C ALA A 161 17.96 13.15 -11.34
N GLN A 162 18.06 12.55 -12.52
CA GLN A 162 17.05 12.68 -13.57
C GLN A 162 16.06 11.49 -13.64
N ALA A 163 16.30 10.43 -12.87
CA ALA A 163 15.44 9.26 -12.82
C ALA A 163 14.21 9.47 -11.91
N GLU A 164 13.32 8.49 -11.87
CA GLU A 164 12.30 8.41 -10.84
C GLU A 164 12.86 7.72 -9.59
N ALA A 165 12.49 8.21 -8.42
CA ALA A 165 12.90 7.66 -7.14
C ALA A 165 11.69 7.04 -6.43
N PHE A 166 11.85 5.82 -5.96
CA PHE A 166 10.87 5.11 -5.14
C PHE A 166 11.48 4.81 -3.78
N ILE A 167 10.87 5.34 -2.72
CA ILE A 167 11.41 5.29 -1.36
C ILE A 167 10.43 4.54 -0.46
N CYS A 168 10.92 3.49 0.20
CA CYS A 168 10.18 2.78 1.21
C CYS A 168 11.15 2.27 2.28
N GLY A 169 10.73 2.25 3.54
CA GLY A 169 11.57 1.80 4.65
C GLY A 169 11.20 2.46 5.98
N PRO A 170 12.09 2.40 6.98
CA PRO A 170 11.88 3.10 8.25
C PRO A 170 11.71 4.61 8.06
N GLY A 171 10.78 5.23 8.83
CA GLY A 171 10.46 6.65 8.72
C GLY A 171 11.68 7.57 8.64
N PRO A 172 12.62 7.49 9.61
CA PRO A 172 13.83 8.34 9.58
C PRO A 172 14.70 8.17 8.33
N PHE A 173 14.78 6.95 7.78
CA PHE A 173 15.49 6.70 6.52
C PHE A 173 14.77 7.36 5.34
N MET A 174 13.46 7.21 5.26
CA MET A 174 12.66 7.83 4.18
C MET A 174 12.79 9.35 4.20
N ASP A 175 12.70 9.97 5.39
CA ASP A 175 12.86 11.42 5.55
C ASP A 175 14.26 11.90 5.13
N ALA A 176 15.30 11.14 5.48
CA ALA A 176 16.66 11.42 5.04
C ALA A 176 16.83 11.27 3.53
N ALA A 177 16.24 10.23 2.93
CA ALA A 177 16.29 10.00 1.49
C ALA A 177 15.55 11.10 0.71
N VAL A 178 14.38 11.51 1.13
CA VAL A 178 13.65 12.64 0.54
C VAL A 178 14.49 13.92 0.60
N SER A 179 15.06 14.23 1.77
CA SER A 179 15.92 15.40 1.95
C SER A 179 17.17 15.36 1.03
N ALA A 180 17.77 14.18 0.85
CA ALA A 180 18.89 13.98 -0.06
C ALA A 180 18.50 14.26 -1.52
N LEU A 181 17.34 13.77 -1.97
CA LEU A 181 16.86 14.00 -3.34
C LEU A 181 16.45 15.46 -3.58
N GLN A 182 15.87 16.12 -2.59
CA GLN A 182 15.59 17.56 -2.64
C GLN A 182 16.86 18.39 -2.80
N SER A 183 17.97 17.99 -2.14
CA SER A 183 19.26 18.67 -2.28
C SER A 183 19.91 18.50 -3.66
N LEU A 184 19.38 17.59 -4.48
CA LEU A 184 19.75 17.37 -5.89
C LEU A 184 18.79 18.03 -6.87
N ASP A 185 17.87 18.88 -6.39
CA ASP A 185 16.84 19.55 -7.18
C ASP A 185 15.94 18.57 -7.94
N MET A 186 15.76 17.33 -7.43
CA MET A 186 14.88 16.36 -8.05
C MET A 186 13.43 16.82 -7.91
N PRO A 187 12.66 16.89 -9.03
CA PRO A 187 11.26 17.30 -8.99
C PRO A 187 10.44 16.39 -8.07
N ALA A 188 9.58 16.96 -7.22
CA ALA A 188 8.72 16.20 -6.31
C ALA A 188 7.85 15.16 -7.04
N ALA A 189 7.37 15.47 -8.25
CA ALA A 189 6.61 14.53 -9.08
C ALA A 189 7.38 13.26 -9.50
N LYS A 190 8.70 13.23 -9.31
CA LYS A 190 9.56 12.06 -9.55
C LYS A 190 9.96 11.32 -8.29
N VAL A 191 9.52 11.77 -7.12
CA VAL A 191 9.85 11.17 -5.82
C VAL A 191 8.61 10.52 -5.24
N HIS A 192 8.59 9.20 -5.24
CA HIS A 192 7.47 8.39 -4.76
C HIS A 192 7.84 7.78 -3.41
N VAL A 193 7.01 8.02 -2.37
CA VAL A 193 7.26 7.54 -1.01
C VAL A 193 6.10 6.65 -0.56
N GLU A 194 6.40 5.43 -0.11
CA GLU A 194 5.41 4.58 0.54
C GLU A 194 5.68 4.46 2.03
N ARG A 195 4.73 4.89 2.85
CA ARG A 195 4.80 4.78 4.31
C ARG A 195 3.90 3.64 4.78
N PHE A 196 4.49 2.64 5.43
CA PHE A 196 3.70 1.58 6.05
C PHE A 196 3.14 2.05 7.38
N VAL A 197 1.82 2.17 7.44
CA VAL A 197 1.08 2.49 8.66
C VAL A 197 0.36 1.23 9.14
N SER A 198 0.42 0.99 10.46
CA SER A 198 -0.34 -0.10 11.06
C SER A 198 -1.83 0.17 10.94
N LEU A 199 -2.56 -0.72 10.28
CA LEU A 199 -4.01 -0.65 10.23
C LEU A 199 -4.59 -0.90 11.64
N PRO A 200 -5.67 -0.22 12.04
CA PRO A 200 -6.39 -0.50 13.28
C PRO A 200 -6.96 -1.93 13.27
N GLU A 201 -7.31 -2.43 14.43
CA GLU A 201 -8.00 -3.72 14.57
C GLU A 201 -9.42 -3.64 13.96
N GLU A 202 -9.91 -4.75 13.42
CA GLU A 202 -11.32 -4.82 13.02
C GLU A 202 -12.19 -4.65 14.26
N GLY A 203 -12.98 -3.58 14.30
CA GLY A 203 -13.76 -3.16 15.48
C GLY A 203 -13.29 -1.84 16.09
N GLU A 204 -12.02 -1.44 15.93
CA GLU A 204 -11.55 -0.08 16.21
C GLU A 204 -11.90 0.91 15.06
N ILE A 205 -12.12 0.38 13.85
CA ILE A 205 -12.73 1.15 12.78
C ILE A 205 -14.19 1.32 13.21
N ALA A 206 -14.53 2.50 13.71
CA ALA A 206 -15.92 2.82 14.02
C ALA A 206 -16.77 2.42 12.82
N ALA A 207 -17.79 1.57 13.06
CA ALA A 207 -18.82 1.37 12.05
C ALA A 207 -19.28 2.79 11.63
N PRO A 208 -19.45 3.07 10.33
CA PRO A 208 -19.94 4.36 9.91
C PRO A 208 -21.15 4.68 10.79
N ALA A 209 -21.10 5.84 11.47
CA ALA A 209 -22.20 6.30 12.31
C ALA A 209 -23.47 6.15 11.46
N ALA A 210 -24.56 5.66 12.03
CA ALA A 210 -25.80 5.48 11.29
C ALA A 210 -26.13 6.81 10.62
N VAL A 211 -25.88 6.88 9.31
CA VAL A 211 -25.99 8.11 8.53
C VAL A 211 -27.47 8.37 8.35
N ASP A 212 -27.94 9.51 8.83
CA ASP A 212 -29.30 9.94 8.63
C ASP A 212 -29.51 10.40 7.18
N THR A 213 -29.86 9.46 6.31
CA THR A 213 -30.10 9.73 4.88
C THR A 213 -31.35 10.57 4.61
N SER A 214 -32.09 10.96 5.65
CA SER A 214 -33.26 11.85 5.53
C SER A 214 -32.89 13.34 5.47
N ARG A 215 -31.64 13.69 5.84
CA ARG A 215 -31.16 15.07 5.77
C ARG A 215 -30.62 15.42 4.39
N PRO A 216 -30.83 16.65 3.92
CA PRO A 216 -30.22 17.10 2.69
C PRO A 216 -28.70 17.01 2.83
N GLY A 217 -28.09 16.18 2.01
CA GLY A 217 -26.65 16.00 1.89
C GLY A 217 -26.13 16.67 0.61
N SER A 218 -24.98 16.23 0.18
CA SER A 218 -24.34 16.69 -1.05
C SER A 218 -24.74 15.78 -2.23
N GLN A 219 -24.77 16.36 -3.43
CA GLN A 219 -24.83 15.61 -4.67
C GLN A 219 -23.42 15.38 -5.19
N LEU A 220 -23.03 14.12 -5.32
CA LEU A 220 -21.70 13.71 -5.73
C LEU A 220 -21.77 13.22 -7.18
N SER A 221 -21.06 13.91 -8.09
CA SER A 221 -20.78 13.45 -9.45
C SER A 221 -19.46 12.69 -9.44
N VAL A 222 -19.47 11.42 -9.80
CA VAL A 222 -18.31 10.53 -9.77
C VAL A 222 -17.96 10.09 -11.16
N ARG A 223 -16.71 10.28 -11.59
CA ARG A 223 -16.16 9.62 -12.77
C ARG A 223 -15.32 8.43 -12.34
N LEU A 224 -15.75 7.24 -12.74
CA LEU A 224 -15.13 5.97 -12.38
C LEU A 224 -15.12 5.05 -13.61
N ASP A 225 -13.95 4.51 -13.96
CA ASP A 225 -13.75 3.62 -15.13
C ASP A 225 -14.28 4.24 -16.45
N GLY A 226 -14.13 5.57 -16.60
CA GLY A 226 -14.59 6.31 -17.78
C GLY A 226 -16.09 6.64 -17.81
N GLU A 227 -16.88 6.16 -16.87
CA GLU A 227 -18.32 6.42 -16.75
C GLU A 227 -18.61 7.47 -15.67
N GLU A 228 -19.70 8.23 -15.84
CA GLU A 228 -20.16 9.23 -14.87
C GLU A 228 -21.41 8.74 -14.11
N PHE A 229 -21.39 8.96 -12.81
CA PHE A 229 -22.45 8.55 -11.91
C PHE A 229 -22.86 9.72 -11.00
N GLU A 230 -24.16 9.82 -10.74
CA GLU A 230 -24.72 10.76 -9.77
C GLU A 230 -25.10 10.00 -8.50
N VAL A 231 -24.49 10.38 -7.38
CA VAL A 231 -24.64 9.68 -6.10
C VAL A 231 -25.04 10.67 -5.01
N PRO A 232 -26.18 10.48 -4.35
CA PRO A 232 -26.50 11.26 -3.16
C PRO A 232 -25.56 10.86 -2.01
N CYS A 233 -24.90 11.82 -1.41
CA CYS A 233 -23.99 11.65 -0.26
C CYS A 233 -24.62 12.32 0.96
N ALA A 234 -24.94 11.55 1.98
CA ALA A 234 -25.59 12.08 3.17
C ALA A 234 -24.59 12.88 4.05
N GLU A 235 -25.11 13.74 4.91
CA GLU A 235 -24.25 14.51 5.85
C GLU A 235 -23.50 13.55 6.78
N GLY A 236 -22.17 13.68 6.86
CA GLY A 236 -21.29 12.83 7.68
C GLY A 236 -20.93 11.48 7.06
N GLU A 237 -21.44 11.18 5.86
CA GLU A 237 -21.06 9.99 5.10
C GLU A 237 -19.76 10.24 4.33
N THR A 238 -18.86 9.23 4.31
CA THR A 238 -17.66 9.36 3.46
C THR A 238 -18.02 9.19 1.98
N LEU A 239 -17.23 9.80 1.09
CA LEU A 239 -17.45 9.67 -0.35
C LEU A 239 -17.46 8.20 -0.77
N LEU A 240 -16.57 7.39 -0.19
CA LEU A 240 -16.49 5.96 -0.48
C LEU A 240 -17.74 5.21 -0.06
N ASP A 241 -18.28 5.49 1.13
CA ASP A 241 -19.49 4.81 1.62
C ASP A 241 -20.71 5.19 0.82
N ALA A 242 -20.84 6.48 0.42
CA ALA A 242 -21.90 6.94 -0.46
C ALA A 242 -21.89 6.20 -1.82
N MET A 243 -20.72 6.10 -2.45
CA MET A 243 -20.56 5.37 -3.71
C MET A 243 -20.89 3.89 -3.57
N ARG A 244 -20.43 3.24 -2.51
CA ARG A 244 -20.75 1.82 -2.23
C ARG A 244 -22.22 1.60 -1.98
N ARG A 245 -22.87 2.48 -1.24
CA ARG A 245 -24.31 2.43 -1.01
C ARG A 245 -25.10 2.58 -2.31
N ALA A 246 -24.60 3.36 -3.26
CA ALA A 246 -25.15 3.49 -4.60
C ALA A 246 -24.83 2.28 -5.53
N GLY A 247 -24.10 1.28 -5.04
CA GLY A 247 -23.75 0.07 -5.80
C GLY A 247 -22.46 0.17 -6.61
N LEU A 248 -21.74 1.30 -6.56
CA LEU A 248 -20.44 1.47 -7.21
C LEU A 248 -19.34 0.72 -6.44
N GLN A 249 -18.28 0.35 -7.15
CA GLN A 249 -17.13 -0.34 -6.58
C GLN A 249 -15.82 0.43 -6.80
N PRO A 250 -15.66 1.63 -6.24
CA PRO A 250 -14.43 2.39 -6.41
C PRO A 250 -13.25 1.66 -5.76
N PRO A 251 -12.02 1.83 -6.28
CA PRO A 251 -10.81 1.25 -5.72
C PRO A 251 -10.69 1.59 -4.23
N SER A 252 -10.46 0.59 -3.39
CA SER A 252 -10.32 0.83 -1.94
C SER A 252 -9.72 -0.39 -1.24
N SER A 253 -8.98 -0.16 -0.15
CA SER A 253 -8.35 -1.24 0.61
C SER A 253 -8.35 -0.99 2.12
N CYS A 254 -7.50 -0.09 2.65
CA CYS A 254 -7.28 0.07 4.09
C CYS A 254 -8.47 0.69 4.84
N LEU A 255 -9.22 1.59 4.23
CA LEU A 255 -10.35 2.38 4.77
C LEU A 255 -9.98 3.37 5.89
N VAL A 256 -8.70 3.59 6.13
CA VAL A 256 -8.19 4.43 7.25
C VAL A 256 -7.24 5.52 6.76
N GLY A 257 -7.25 5.82 5.46
CA GLY A 257 -6.45 6.93 4.91
C GLY A 257 -4.97 6.66 4.73
N SER A 258 -4.52 5.39 4.72
CA SER A 258 -3.09 5.05 4.79
C SER A 258 -2.51 4.40 3.54
N CYS A 259 -3.32 4.04 2.53
CA CYS A 259 -2.82 3.26 1.38
C CYS A 259 -3.03 3.91 0.01
N ALA A 260 -3.59 5.09 -0.04
CA ALA A 260 -3.95 5.84 -1.25
C ALA A 260 -4.79 5.07 -2.30
N THR A 261 -5.18 3.81 -2.07
CA THR A 261 -5.94 3.02 -3.06
C THR A 261 -7.26 3.69 -3.48
N CYS A 262 -7.88 4.46 -2.58
CA CYS A 262 -9.12 5.18 -2.83
C CYS A 262 -8.89 6.67 -3.18
N MET A 263 -7.69 7.03 -3.62
CA MET A 263 -7.40 8.41 -4.01
C MET A 263 -8.20 8.81 -5.25
N CYS A 264 -8.71 10.02 -5.24
CA CYS A 264 -9.41 10.65 -6.35
C CYS A 264 -9.15 12.14 -6.34
N THR A 265 -9.32 12.81 -7.46
CA THR A 265 -9.21 14.27 -7.55
C THR A 265 -10.56 14.93 -7.37
N VAL A 266 -10.59 16.04 -6.65
CA VAL A 266 -11.75 16.94 -6.55
C VAL A 266 -11.66 17.95 -7.70
N GLU A 267 -12.55 17.82 -8.69
CA GLU A 267 -12.62 18.75 -9.82
C GLU A 267 -13.44 20.01 -9.50
N SER A 268 -14.47 19.85 -8.66
CA SER A 268 -15.29 20.97 -8.19
C SER A 268 -15.90 20.67 -6.83
N GLY A 269 -16.10 21.72 -6.03
CA GLY A 269 -16.58 21.64 -4.65
C GLY A 269 -15.44 21.47 -3.65
N ASP A 270 -15.80 21.25 -2.38
CA ASP A 270 -14.88 21.12 -1.27
C ASP A 270 -15.13 19.84 -0.48
N VAL A 271 -14.06 19.28 0.06
CA VAL A 271 -14.07 18.12 0.95
C VAL A 271 -13.35 18.40 2.25
N HIS A 272 -13.73 17.68 3.29
CA HIS A 272 -12.98 17.61 4.54
C HIS A 272 -12.46 16.20 4.75
N MET A 273 -11.15 16.06 4.73
CA MET A 273 -10.47 14.79 4.96
C MET A 273 -10.28 14.57 6.45
N LEU A 274 -10.88 13.52 7.01
CA LEU A 274 -10.84 13.18 8.44
C LEU A 274 -9.47 12.71 8.89
N ARG A 275 -8.80 11.95 8.01
CA ARG A 275 -7.46 11.41 8.25
C ARG A 275 -6.72 11.25 6.94
N ASN A 276 -5.43 11.57 6.96
CA ASN A 276 -4.52 11.39 5.84
C ASN A 276 -3.13 10.98 6.34
N ASP A 277 -2.73 9.76 6.04
CA ASP A 277 -1.40 9.23 6.29
C ASP A 277 -0.70 8.87 4.95
N ALA A 278 -1.33 9.17 3.80
CA ALA A 278 -0.90 8.69 2.50
C ALA A 278 -0.56 9.78 1.48
N LEU A 279 -1.31 10.90 1.47
CA LEU A 279 -1.08 12.01 0.53
C LEU A 279 -0.17 13.06 1.14
N ASP A 280 0.75 13.59 0.35
CA ASP A 280 1.54 14.75 0.75
C ASP A 280 0.79 16.08 0.52
N GLN A 281 1.39 17.19 0.98
CA GLN A 281 0.75 18.51 0.87
C GLN A 281 0.61 18.96 -0.58
N GLN A 282 1.56 18.59 -1.45
CA GLN A 282 1.51 18.96 -2.86
C GLN A 282 0.36 18.23 -3.59
N GLU A 283 0.12 16.96 -3.28
CA GLU A 283 -1.01 16.19 -3.81
C GLU A 283 -2.34 16.80 -3.35
N ILE A 284 -2.44 17.17 -2.07
CA ILE A 284 -3.63 17.85 -1.53
C ILE A 284 -3.86 19.18 -2.25
N ASP A 285 -2.82 19.98 -2.45
CA ASP A 285 -2.88 21.28 -3.15
C ASP A 285 -3.27 21.13 -4.64
N GLN A 286 -3.00 19.96 -5.23
CA GLN A 286 -3.44 19.58 -6.58
C GLN A 286 -4.87 19.02 -6.63
N GLY A 287 -5.57 18.97 -5.49
CA GLY A 287 -6.95 18.52 -5.38
C GLY A 287 -7.11 17.02 -5.11
N TRP A 288 -6.03 16.29 -4.82
CA TRP A 288 -6.16 14.88 -4.44
C TRP A 288 -6.77 14.72 -3.05
N THR A 289 -7.60 13.69 -2.92
CA THR A 289 -8.24 13.32 -1.65
C THR A 289 -8.38 11.80 -1.52
N LEU A 290 -8.68 11.34 -0.31
CA LEU A 290 -8.90 9.93 -0.01
C LEU A 290 -10.40 9.67 0.21
N ALA A 291 -11.08 9.07 -0.74
CA ALA A 291 -12.53 8.87 -0.70
C ALA A 291 -13.04 8.18 0.59
N CYS A 292 -12.23 7.28 1.17
CA CYS A 292 -12.59 6.59 2.42
C CYS A 292 -12.53 7.48 3.68
N GLN A 293 -11.92 8.64 3.57
CA GLN A 293 -11.73 9.58 4.70
C GLN A 293 -12.27 10.97 4.41
N SER A 294 -12.91 11.18 3.27
CA SER A 294 -13.37 12.50 2.86
C SER A 294 -14.89 12.64 3.00
N LEU A 295 -15.30 13.72 3.62
CA LEU A 295 -16.69 14.16 3.74
C LEU A 295 -16.93 15.31 2.77
N ALA A 296 -18.05 15.31 2.05
CA ALA A 296 -18.45 16.43 1.22
C ALA A 296 -18.76 17.68 2.08
N ARG A 297 -18.30 18.87 1.63
CA ARG A 297 -18.55 20.17 2.27
C ARG A 297 -19.36 21.11 1.39
N SER A 298 -19.48 20.80 0.11
CA SER A 298 -20.28 21.55 -0.85
C SER A 298 -21.57 20.82 -1.18
N GLU A 299 -22.61 21.54 -1.56
CA GLU A 299 -23.89 20.99 -2.01
C GLU A 299 -23.69 20.09 -3.26
N HIS A 300 -22.80 20.50 -4.15
CA HIS A 300 -22.38 19.73 -5.33
C HIS A 300 -20.86 19.49 -5.26
N LEU A 301 -20.45 18.23 -5.45
CA LEU A 301 -19.06 17.81 -5.43
C LEU A 301 -18.79 16.92 -6.63
N ARG A 302 -17.73 17.19 -7.38
CA ARG A 302 -17.30 16.34 -8.48
C ARG A 302 -15.93 15.74 -8.21
N VAL A 303 -15.85 14.41 -8.31
CA VAL A 303 -14.61 13.66 -8.10
C VAL A 303 -14.31 12.72 -9.26
N LEU A 304 -13.03 12.53 -9.52
CA LEU A 304 -12.49 11.73 -10.61
C LEU A 304 -11.52 10.69 -10.05
N PHE A 305 -11.79 9.41 -10.31
CA PHE A 305 -10.84 8.35 -10.03
C PHE A 305 -9.84 8.20 -11.19
N PRO A 306 -8.56 7.89 -10.89
CA PRO A 306 -7.55 7.60 -11.92
C PRO A 306 -7.97 6.38 -12.78
N GLU A 307 -7.68 6.46 -14.09
CA GLU A 307 -7.89 5.36 -15.04
C GLU A 307 -6.76 4.32 -14.96
#